data_9f4f5e8cd012c026dc4c6afa3d7db0a9
#
_entry.id   9f4f5e8cd012c026dc4c6afa3d7db0a9
#
_cell.length_a   1.000
_cell.length_b   1.000
_cell.length_c   1.000
_cell.angle_alpha   90.00
_cell.angle_beta   90.00
_cell.angle_gamma   90.00
#
_symmetry.space_group_name_H-M   'P 1'
#
loop_
_entity.id
_entity.type
_entity.pdbx_description
1 polymer ?
#
loop_
_entity_poly.entity_id
_entity_poly.type
_entity_poly.pdbx_seq_one_letter_code
_entity_poly.pdbx_strand_id
1 'polypeptide(L)'
;MIKYLTALATCFLLAPFMLVAQIPQYYSNVDFNLAGDGLKVELSSLLLDTHTNLIPYTSSNTDTWDVLRISDLVEANSSNVLLIYGYDDSDSSTNNDRTRDIYSNQSSNCIGYWNREHVFAKSLANPSLVTNQPGPGTDVHNLRAADCQMNSSRNNRLFVSGSGNSGISGSYFYPGDEFKGDVARIIMYMYLRYPSQCEPLNIGVGSSSYSTNGDMPNVFLDWNEEDPVSDFERNRNDVIYSYQGNRNPFIDNPYLAFKIWNGPVPLDSWGVLSSSDLLTQTVSVFPTITNDYLYIKGTNPSQRSVKIFNQLGQVLEFELNGDKIDVSGLPKGLYIMNIKVSSQSKLFKFLVY
;
A
#
# COMPACT_ATOMS: atom_id res chain seq x y z
N MET A 1 -2.70 -74.43 13.14
CA MET A 1 -3.63 -73.32 13.32
C MET A 1 -2.83 -72.05 13.20
N ILE A 2 -2.85 -71.44 12.01
CA ILE A 2 -2.12 -70.18 11.71
C ILE A 2 -3.16 -69.08 11.77
N LYS A 3 -2.99 -68.13 12.72
CA LYS A 3 -3.82 -66.94 12.87
C LYS A 3 -3.27 -65.85 11.94
N TYR A 4 -4.02 -65.47 10.93
CA TYR A 4 -3.75 -64.27 10.13
C TYR A 4 -4.22 -63.03 10.88
N LEU A 5 -3.30 -62.11 11.19
CA LEU A 5 -3.57 -60.76 11.71
C LEU A 5 -3.68 -59.83 10.49
N THR A 6 -4.89 -59.39 10.16
CA THR A 6 -5.13 -58.35 9.16
C THR A 6 -4.93 -56.99 9.80
N ALA A 7 -3.86 -56.30 9.43
CA ALA A 7 -3.61 -54.91 9.80
C ALA A 7 -4.40 -54.02 8.82
N LEU A 8 -5.40 -53.30 9.36
CA LEU A 8 -6.14 -52.29 8.61
C LEU A 8 -5.30 -50.97 8.63
N ALA A 9 -4.66 -50.64 7.51
CA ALA A 9 -3.98 -49.37 7.36
C ALA A 9 -5.01 -48.28 7.02
N THR A 10 -5.36 -47.44 8.01
CA THR A 10 -6.17 -46.27 7.81
C THR A 10 -5.31 -45.15 7.19
N CYS A 11 -5.44 -44.95 5.87
CA CYS A 11 -4.82 -43.86 5.14
C CYS A 11 -5.57 -42.57 5.48
N PHE A 12 -5.05 -41.72 6.35
CA PHE A 12 -5.52 -40.36 6.53
C PHE A 12 -5.13 -39.54 5.28
N LEU A 13 -6.08 -39.29 4.41
CA LEU A 13 -5.95 -38.28 3.35
C LEU A 13 -5.95 -36.91 4.01
N LEU A 14 -4.77 -36.35 4.24
CA LEU A 14 -4.58 -34.93 4.50
C LEU A 14 -4.92 -34.16 3.22
N ALA A 15 -6.19 -33.77 3.07
CA ALA A 15 -6.54 -32.78 2.07
C ALA A 15 -5.83 -31.46 2.45
N PRO A 16 -5.06 -30.83 1.54
CA PRO A 16 -4.53 -29.50 1.81
C PRO A 16 -5.73 -28.56 1.96
N PHE A 17 -5.96 -28.05 3.18
CA PHE A 17 -6.83 -26.90 3.36
C PHE A 17 -6.14 -25.73 2.65
N MET A 18 -6.62 -25.39 1.46
CA MET A 18 -6.37 -24.11 0.85
C MET A 18 -7.06 -23.08 1.76
N LEU A 19 -6.28 -22.41 2.63
CA LEU A 19 -6.71 -21.20 3.30
C LEU A 19 -6.88 -20.14 2.20
N VAL A 20 -8.08 -20.03 1.69
CA VAL A 20 -8.46 -18.85 0.89
C VAL A 20 -8.46 -17.70 1.88
N ALA A 21 -7.58 -16.74 1.68
CA ALA A 21 -7.56 -15.52 2.46
C ALA A 21 -8.95 -14.85 2.32
N GLN A 22 -9.65 -14.70 3.44
CA GLN A 22 -11.01 -14.18 3.45
C GLN A 22 -10.98 -12.69 3.78
N ILE A 23 -11.77 -11.90 3.06
CA ILE A 23 -12.00 -10.50 3.38
C ILE A 23 -12.52 -10.40 4.83
N PRO A 24 -11.88 -9.63 5.70
CA PRO A 24 -12.33 -9.48 7.09
C PRO A 24 -13.75 -8.92 7.19
N GLN A 25 -14.50 -9.34 8.23
CA GLN A 25 -15.88 -8.91 8.46
C GLN A 25 -16.04 -7.38 8.52
N TYR A 26 -15.02 -6.66 8.97
CA TYR A 26 -14.99 -5.18 8.98
C TYR A 26 -15.29 -4.58 7.60
N TYR A 27 -14.89 -5.24 6.52
CA TYR A 27 -15.04 -4.78 5.13
C TYR A 27 -16.24 -5.43 4.39
N SER A 28 -17.15 -6.11 5.10
CA SER A 28 -18.23 -6.90 4.47
C SER A 28 -19.21 -6.09 3.61
N ASN A 29 -19.27 -4.77 3.82
CA ASN A 29 -20.15 -3.86 3.09
C ASN A 29 -19.46 -3.14 1.91
N VAL A 30 -18.18 -3.41 1.66
CA VAL A 30 -17.42 -2.79 0.55
C VAL A 30 -17.50 -3.66 -0.69
N ASP A 31 -17.85 -3.07 -1.83
CA ASP A 31 -17.82 -3.75 -3.13
C ASP A 31 -16.40 -3.73 -3.72
N PHE A 32 -15.64 -4.79 -3.51
CA PHE A 32 -14.29 -4.95 -4.05
C PHE A 32 -14.24 -5.30 -5.55
N ASN A 33 -15.37 -5.38 -6.27
CA ASN A 33 -15.35 -5.38 -7.73
C ASN A 33 -15.08 -4.00 -8.30
N LEU A 34 -15.27 -2.95 -7.51
CA LEU A 34 -14.93 -1.57 -7.89
C LEU A 34 -13.43 -1.34 -7.91
N ALA A 35 -13.01 -0.32 -8.65
CA ALA A 35 -11.66 0.22 -8.71
C ALA A 35 -11.70 1.74 -8.86
N GLY A 36 -10.54 2.41 -8.77
CA GLY A 36 -10.43 3.87 -8.90
C GLY A 36 -11.30 4.60 -7.89
N ASP A 37 -11.95 5.68 -8.36
CA ASP A 37 -12.79 6.53 -7.50
C ASP A 37 -13.98 5.78 -6.87
N GLY A 38 -14.52 4.76 -7.53
CA GLY A 38 -15.61 3.94 -6.97
C GLY A 38 -15.18 3.25 -5.68
N LEU A 39 -14.07 2.53 -5.69
CA LEU A 39 -13.53 1.88 -4.50
C LEU A 39 -13.06 2.89 -3.45
N LYS A 40 -12.46 4.01 -3.88
CA LYS A 40 -12.05 5.10 -3.00
C LYS A 40 -13.22 5.66 -2.18
N VAL A 41 -14.38 5.87 -2.81
CA VAL A 41 -15.59 6.35 -2.13
C VAL A 41 -16.13 5.32 -1.13
N GLU A 42 -16.20 4.04 -1.49
CA GLU A 42 -16.65 2.97 -0.60
C GLU A 42 -15.79 2.89 0.67
N LEU A 43 -14.46 2.87 0.50
CA LEU A 43 -13.54 2.83 1.64
C LEU A 43 -13.59 4.11 2.47
N SER A 44 -13.73 5.28 1.84
CA SER A 44 -13.90 6.56 2.57
C SER A 44 -15.17 6.56 3.41
N SER A 45 -16.27 6.06 2.88
CA SER A 45 -17.55 5.92 3.60
C SER A 45 -17.40 4.97 4.80
N LEU A 46 -16.78 3.80 4.59
CA LEU A 46 -16.50 2.87 5.67
C LEU A 46 -15.69 3.51 6.80
N LEU A 47 -14.62 4.24 6.46
CA LEU A 47 -13.78 4.93 7.47
C LEU A 47 -14.55 6.01 8.22
N LEU A 48 -15.45 6.72 7.54
CA LEU A 48 -16.31 7.73 8.17
C LEU A 48 -17.29 7.09 9.15
N ASP A 49 -17.96 6.03 8.74
CA ASP A 49 -19.01 5.37 9.52
C ASP A 49 -18.47 4.60 10.72
N THR A 50 -17.24 4.08 10.61
CA THR A 50 -16.62 3.25 11.64
C THR A 50 -15.72 4.03 12.62
N HIS A 51 -15.29 5.25 12.29
CA HIS A 51 -14.54 6.11 13.20
C HIS A 51 -15.49 6.73 14.24
N THR A 52 -15.96 5.91 15.16
CA THR A 52 -17.02 6.26 16.12
C THR A 52 -16.51 6.93 17.38
N ASN A 53 -15.21 6.81 17.69
CA ASN A 53 -14.62 7.36 18.91
C ASN A 53 -13.42 8.25 18.55
N LEU A 54 -13.60 9.55 18.70
CA LEU A 54 -12.58 10.56 18.46
C LEU A 54 -11.73 10.76 19.73
N ILE A 55 -10.47 10.42 19.67
CA ILE A 55 -9.54 10.49 20.81
C ILE A 55 -9.03 11.94 20.97
N PRO A 56 -9.07 12.54 22.18
CA PRO A 56 -8.51 13.85 22.42
C PRO A 56 -6.98 13.83 22.35
N TYR A 57 -6.36 14.94 21.93
CA TYR A 57 -4.91 15.03 21.83
C TYR A 57 -4.23 14.91 23.20
N THR A 58 -4.72 15.65 24.21
CA THR A 58 -4.26 15.57 25.61
C THR A 58 -5.45 15.77 26.51
N SER A 59 -5.65 14.87 27.46
CA SER A 59 -6.73 14.94 28.43
C SER A 59 -6.34 14.24 29.75
N SER A 60 -7.19 14.38 30.77
CA SER A 60 -7.08 13.60 32.02
C SER A 60 -7.66 12.18 31.92
N ASN A 61 -8.37 11.88 30.85
CA ASN A 61 -8.86 10.55 30.48
C ASN A 61 -7.97 10.00 29.36
N THR A 62 -8.35 8.87 28.77
CA THR A 62 -7.64 8.29 27.62
C THR A 62 -7.43 9.35 26.53
N ASP A 63 -6.18 9.53 26.13
CA ASP A 63 -5.76 10.45 25.08
C ASP A 63 -4.79 9.79 24.10
N THR A 64 -4.30 10.56 23.13
CA THR A 64 -3.40 10.00 22.13
C THR A 64 -2.03 9.57 22.68
N TRP A 65 -1.58 10.08 23.85
CA TRP A 65 -0.38 9.56 24.51
C TRP A 65 -0.61 8.12 24.99
N ASP A 66 -1.76 7.87 25.61
CA ASP A 66 -2.09 6.55 26.15
C ASP A 66 -2.22 5.52 25.04
N VAL A 67 -2.85 5.90 23.94
CA VAL A 67 -2.98 4.99 22.78
C VAL A 67 -1.62 4.69 22.16
N LEU A 68 -0.76 5.70 21.95
CA LEU A 68 0.56 5.50 21.37
C LEU A 68 1.49 4.63 22.24
N ARG A 69 1.40 4.74 23.57
CA ARG A 69 2.15 3.86 24.48
C ARG A 69 1.81 2.38 24.31
N ILE A 70 0.69 2.06 23.69
CA ILE A 70 0.23 0.68 23.44
C ILE A 70 0.36 0.33 21.96
N SER A 71 -0.06 1.23 21.08
CA SER A 71 -0.05 0.97 19.63
C SER A 71 1.36 0.95 19.04
N ASP A 72 2.27 1.72 19.60
CA ASP A 72 3.63 1.86 19.08
C ASP A 72 4.66 1.04 19.89
N LEU A 73 4.22 0.06 20.73
CA LEU A 73 5.13 -0.88 21.39
C LEU A 73 5.95 -1.67 20.36
N VAL A 74 7.25 -1.82 20.61
CA VAL A 74 8.15 -2.63 19.74
C VAL A 74 7.60 -4.04 19.54
N GLU A 75 7.10 -4.62 20.64
CA GLU A 75 6.40 -5.92 20.66
C GLU A 75 5.45 -5.96 21.86
N ALA A 76 4.53 -6.91 21.87
CA ALA A 76 3.61 -7.09 22.97
C ALA A 76 4.36 -7.24 24.32
N ASN A 77 3.96 -6.47 25.34
CA ASN A 77 4.58 -6.40 26.67
C ASN A 77 5.99 -5.77 26.69
N SER A 78 6.45 -5.14 25.64
CA SER A 78 7.65 -4.28 25.68
C SER A 78 7.43 -3.09 26.62
N SER A 79 8.52 -2.59 27.22
CA SER A 79 8.54 -1.30 27.91
C SER A 79 8.97 -0.15 26.97
N ASN A 80 9.21 -0.43 25.70
CA ASN A 80 9.69 0.54 24.72
C ASN A 80 8.71 0.69 23.55
N VAL A 81 8.55 1.92 23.09
CA VAL A 81 7.92 2.26 21.81
C VAL A 81 8.95 2.21 20.66
N LEU A 82 8.49 1.85 19.48
CA LEU A 82 9.22 1.98 18.22
C LEU A 82 9.08 3.42 17.73
N LEU A 83 10.21 4.10 17.57
CA LEU A 83 10.27 5.48 17.11
C LEU A 83 10.32 5.52 15.58
N ILE A 84 9.28 6.09 14.97
CA ILE A 84 9.32 6.33 13.53
C ILE A 84 10.53 7.20 13.16
N TYR A 85 11.21 6.83 12.08
CA TYR A 85 12.46 7.45 11.59
C TYR A 85 13.73 7.09 12.40
N GLY A 86 13.61 6.33 13.50
CA GLY A 86 14.80 5.84 14.24
C GLY A 86 15.48 4.68 13.52
N TYR A 87 16.79 4.51 13.69
CA TYR A 87 17.55 3.47 12.99
C TYR A 87 18.74 2.88 13.74
N ASP A 88 19.20 3.47 14.85
CA ASP A 88 20.35 2.97 15.58
C ASP A 88 20.25 3.25 17.09
N ASP A 89 20.12 2.18 17.89
CA ASP A 89 20.12 2.22 19.37
C ASP A 89 21.54 1.98 19.94
N SER A 90 22.55 1.78 19.09
CA SER A 90 23.88 1.31 19.51
C SER A 90 24.95 2.40 19.56
N ASP A 91 24.68 3.56 19.00
CA ASP A 91 25.60 4.69 19.00
C ASP A 91 25.39 5.62 20.22
N SER A 92 26.09 6.74 20.30
CA SER A 92 25.95 7.72 21.40
C SER A 92 24.93 8.83 21.10
N SER A 93 24.22 8.74 19.99
CA SER A 93 23.32 9.77 19.48
C SER A 93 21.87 9.40 19.77
N THR A 94 21.22 10.15 20.65
CA THR A 94 19.84 9.84 21.03
C THR A 94 18.78 10.25 20.00
N ASN A 95 19.13 11.08 19.01
CA ASN A 95 18.17 11.59 18.04
C ASN A 95 17.83 10.60 16.90
N ASN A 96 18.61 9.54 16.78
CA ASN A 96 18.41 8.46 15.81
C ASN A 96 18.07 7.12 16.47
N ASP A 97 17.84 7.10 17.80
CA ASP A 97 17.38 5.89 18.49
C ASP A 97 16.13 5.33 17.84
N ARG A 98 16.12 4.02 17.69
CA ARG A 98 15.00 3.27 17.11
C ARG A 98 13.93 2.96 18.16
N THR A 99 14.31 2.87 19.42
CA THR A 99 13.40 2.53 20.52
C THR A 99 13.58 3.47 21.73
N ARG A 100 12.52 3.59 22.54
CA ARG A 100 12.58 4.36 23.78
C ARG A 100 11.52 3.94 24.78
N ASP A 101 11.83 4.05 26.07
CA ASP A 101 10.89 3.77 27.15
C ASP A 101 9.57 4.54 26.97
N ILE A 102 8.44 3.83 27.19
CA ILE A 102 7.08 4.35 26.96
C ILE A 102 6.74 5.60 27.77
N TYR A 103 7.40 5.83 28.90
CA TYR A 103 7.18 6.99 29.76
C TYR A 103 8.19 8.12 29.52
N SER A 104 9.20 7.91 28.69
CA SER A 104 10.11 8.95 28.24
C SER A 104 9.48 9.82 27.15
N ASN A 105 8.25 10.32 27.42
CA ASN A 105 7.47 11.13 26.48
C ASN A 105 7.26 12.55 27.00
N GLN A 106 7.54 13.54 26.16
CA GLN A 106 7.20 14.95 26.43
C GLN A 106 7.34 15.80 25.17
N SER A 107 6.89 17.07 25.28
CA SER A 107 6.91 18.02 24.16
C SER A 107 7.85 19.24 24.38
N SER A 108 8.46 19.38 25.54
CA SER A 108 9.19 20.62 25.92
C SER A 108 10.72 20.50 25.99
N ASN A 109 11.27 19.31 26.34
CA ASN A 109 12.69 19.00 26.30
C ASN A 109 12.92 17.80 25.40
N CYS A 110 13.62 17.99 24.28
CA CYS A 110 13.70 16.98 23.24
C CYS A 110 14.78 15.91 23.44
N ILE A 111 15.82 16.18 24.26
CA ILE A 111 16.97 15.25 24.37
C ILE A 111 16.56 14.01 25.17
N GLY A 112 16.57 12.84 24.50
CA GLY A 112 16.24 11.56 25.14
C GLY A 112 14.74 11.35 25.38
N TYR A 113 13.86 12.13 24.74
CA TYR A 113 12.41 12.00 24.85
C TYR A 113 11.79 11.78 23.48
N TRP A 114 10.65 11.09 23.47
CA TRP A 114 9.81 10.97 22.27
C TRP A 114 8.56 11.86 22.38
N ASN A 115 8.03 12.24 21.23
CA ASN A 115 6.77 12.97 21.15
C ASN A 115 5.88 12.42 20.03
N ARG A 116 4.71 13.06 19.81
CA ARG A 116 3.73 12.64 18.80
C ARG A 116 4.04 13.32 17.49
N GLU A 117 4.60 12.56 16.55
CA GLU A 117 4.78 12.96 15.17
C GLU A 117 3.43 12.92 14.44
N HIS A 118 3.09 14.00 13.76
CA HIS A 118 2.03 14.00 12.74
C HIS A 118 2.67 13.66 11.40
N VAL A 119 2.53 12.41 10.96
CA VAL A 119 3.13 11.95 9.70
C VAL A 119 2.60 12.78 8.53
N PHE A 120 1.29 12.98 8.44
CA PHE A 120 0.74 14.08 7.66
C PHE A 120 0.86 15.36 8.49
N ALA A 121 1.86 16.19 8.17
CA ALA A 121 2.19 17.38 8.95
C ALA A 121 0.99 18.36 9.03
N LYS A 122 0.72 18.86 10.24
CA LYS A 122 -0.45 19.72 10.50
C LYS A 122 -0.56 20.91 9.55
N SER A 123 0.53 21.60 9.29
CA SER A 123 0.55 22.82 8.47
C SER A 123 0.45 22.56 6.97
N LEU A 124 0.55 21.33 6.52
CA LEU A 124 0.43 20.95 5.10
C LEU A 124 -1.00 20.54 4.73
N ALA A 125 -1.85 20.30 5.71
CA ALA A 125 -3.29 20.14 5.49
C ALA A 125 -3.97 21.49 5.22
N ASN A 126 -5.06 21.46 4.46
CA ASN A 126 -5.84 22.67 4.15
C ASN A 126 -7.35 22.45 4.40
N PRO A 127 -7.93 23.02 5.48
CA PRO A 127 -7.29 23.82 6.54
C PRO A 127 -6.31 22.99 7.39
N SER A 128 -5.36 23.68 8.05
CA SER A 128 -4.37 23.02 8.92
C SER A 128 -5.02 22.14 9.99
N LEU A 129 -4.39 21.02 10.33
CA LEU A 129 -4.86 20.11 11.38
C LEU A 129 -4.76 20.81 12.75
N VAL A 130 -5.84 20.76 13.52
CA VAL A 130 -5.91 21.31 14.88
C VAL A 130 -5.93 20.17 15.92
N THR A 131 -5.41 20.44 17.12
CA THR A 131 -5.32 19.46 18.22
C THR A 131 -6.06 19.88 19.48
N ASN A 132 -6.73 21.02 19.46
CA ASN A 132 -7.53 21.55 20.57
C ASN A 132 -8.94 20.92 20.64
N GLN A 133 -9.34 20.20 19.61
CA GLN A 133 -10.58 19.43 19.52
C GLN A 133 -10.24 18.06 18.94
N PRO A 134 -10.91 16.97 19.37
CA PRO A 134 -10.81 15.66 18.70
C PRO A 134 -11.23 15.76 17.22
N GLY A 135 -10.45 15.15 16.33
CA GLY A 135 -10.71 15.20 14.88
C GLY A 135 -9.47 14.84 14.05
N PRO A 136 -9.33 15.39 12.84
CA PRO A 136 -8.22 15.00 11.93
C PRO A 136 -6.82 15.18 12.52
N GLY A 137 -6.62 16.18 13.39
CA GLY A 137 -5.34 16.43 14.06
C GLY A 137 -5.06 15.54 15.27
N THR A 138 -6.01 14.72 15.67
CA THR A 138 -5.87 13.79 16.80
C THR A 138 -6.11 12.34 16.39
N ASP A 139 -6.32 12.08 15.10
CA ASP A 139 -6.46 10.72 14.58
C ASP A 139 -5.17 9.94 14.80
N VAL A 140 -5.26 8.85 15.57
CA VAL A 140 -4.08 8.08 15.98
C VAL A 140 -3.44 7.37 14.80
N HIS A 141 -4.16 7.07 13.71
CA HIS A 141 -3.54 6.55 12.49
C HIS A 141 -2.51 7.52 11.90
N ASN A 142 -2.67 8.84 12.09
CA ASN A 142 -1.70 9.86 11.67
C ASN A 142 -0.59 10.13 12.67
N LEU A 143 -0.71 9.63 13.90
CA LEU A 143 0.24 9.92 14.97
C LEU A 143 1.19 8.73 15.17
N ARG A 144 2.49 9.03 15.36
CA ARG A 144 3.51 8.03 15.69
C ARG A 144 4.39 8.54 16.82
N ALA A 145 4.86 7.63 17.66
CA ALA A 145 5.97 7.94 18.53
C ALA A 145 7.20 8.24 17.68
N ALA A 146 7.86 9.38 17.91
CA ALA A 146 9.09 9.78 17.22
C ALA A 146 10.06 10.40 18.21
N ASP A 147 11.36 10.23 18.00
CA ASP A 147 12.35 11.03 18.74
C ASP A 147 12.01 12.51 18.56
N CYS A 148 12.03 13.28 19.65
CA CYS A 148 11.62 14.68 19.63
C CYS A 148 12.54 15.56 18.79
N GLN A 149 13.85 15.28 18.74
CA GLN A 149 14.81 16.01 17.92
C GLN A 149 14.66 15.62 16.44
N MET A 150 14.42 14.32 16.15
CA MET A 150 14.16 13.84 14.80
C MET A 150 12.85 14.43 14.25
N ASN A 151 11.78 14.45 15.05
CA ASN A 151 10.51 15.09 14.69
C ASN A 151 10.72 16.60 14.41
N SER A 152 11.47 17.29 15.25
CA SER A 152 11.81 18.71 15.03
C SER A 152 12.63 18.89 13.75
N SER A 153 13.53 17.97 13.43
CA SER A 153 14.31 17.96 12.20
C SER A 153 13.46 17.72 10.98
N ARG A 154 12.52 16.75 11.03
CA ARG A 154 11.55 16.50 9.97
C ARG A 154 10.64 17.71 9.76
N ASN A 155 10.10 18.30 10.84
CA ASN A 155 9.22 19.46 10.78
C ASN A 155 8.02 19.23 9.79
N ASN A 156 7.84 20.14 8.81
CA ASN A 156 6.86 20.01 7.73
C ASN A 156 7.52 19.77 6.36
N ARG A 157 8.70 19.18 6.32
CA ARG A 157 9.36 18.84 5.05
C ARG A 157 8.54 17.81 4.31
N LEU A 158 8.42 18.01 2.98
CA LEU A 158 7.75 17.06 2.12
C LEU A 158 8.59 15.77 2.02
N PHE A 159 7.91 14.66 1.88
CA PHE A 159 8.57 13.38 1.66
C PHE A 159 9.09 13.26 0.23
N VAL A 160 10.29 12.69 0.09
CA VAL A 160 10.97 12.47 -1.19
C VAL A 160 11.59 11.07 -1.21
N SER A 161 11.71 10.48 -2.40
CA SER A 161 12.41 9.21 -2.59
C SER A 161 13.87 9.29 -2.12
N GLY A 162 14.36 8.17 -1.60
CA GLY A 162 15.73 8.04 -1.08
C GLY A 162 16.09 6.58 -0.84
N SER A 163 17.16 6.34 -0.09
CA SER A 163 17.60 5.00 0.33
C SER A 163 18.42 5.06 1.61
N GLY A 164 18.42 3.97 2.37
CA GLY A 164 19.14 3.84 3.64
C GLY A 164 18.38 4.45 4.82
N ASN A 165 19.10 5.12 5.71
CA ASN A 165 18.52 5.67 6.93
C ASN A 165 17.67 6.93 6.67
N SER A 166 16.76 7.21 7.58
CA SER A 166 15.96 8.43 7.58
C SER A 166 16.80 9.70 7.69
N GLY A 167 16.31 10.81 7.14
CA GLY A 167 16.99 12.09 7.29
C GLY A 167 16.60 13.16 6.30
N ILE A 168 17.21 14.34 6.46
CA ILE A 168 17.01 15.46 5.57
C ILE A 168 17.69 15.20 4.23
N SER A 169 16.95 15.37 3.15
CA SER A 169 17.42 15.28 1.76
C SER A 169 17.17 16.63 1.06
N GLY A 170 18.15 17.51 1.09
CA GLY A 170 18.01 18.90 0.63
C GLY A 170 16.96 19.67 1.45
N SER A 171 15.88 20.11 0.80
CA SER A 171 14.75 20.76 1.48
C SER A 171 13.66 19.78 1.93
N TYR A 172 13.84 18.50 1.67
CA TYR A 172 12.87 17.44 1.86
C TYR A 172 13.29 16.48 2.98
N PHE A 173 12.51 15.43 3.20
CA PHE A 173 12.79 14.40 4.19
C PHE A 173 12.57 13.00 3.60
N TYR A 174 13.52 12.10 3.83
CA TYR A 174 13.39 10.68 3.55
C TYR A 174 13.09 9.92 4.85
N PRO A 175 12.04 9.10 4.92
CA PRO A 175 11.66 8.45 6.18
C PRO A 175 12.51 7.24 6.57
N GLY A 176 13.45 6.81 5.71
CA GLY A 176 14.23 5.59 5.86
C GLY A 176 13.58 4.37 5.18
N ASP A 177 14.41 3.41 4.79
CA ASP A 177 13.96 2.18 4.12
C ASP A 177 12.98 1.37 4.99
N GLU A 178 13.13 1.43 6.33
CA GLU A 178 12.29 0.72 7.30
C GLU A 178 10.89 1.30 7.45
N PHE A 179 10.70 2.60 7.20
CA PHE A 179 9.44 3.29 7.51
C PHE A 179 8.74 3.90 6.30
N LYS A 180 9.30 3.77 5.11
CA LYS A 180 8.74 4.40 3.92
C LYS A 180 7.35 3.86 3.58
N GLY A 181 7.12 2.55 3.74
CA GLY A 181 5.83 1.92 3.55
C GLY A 181 4.82 2.34 4.62
N ASP A 182 5.24 2.40 5.91
CA ASP A 182 4.42 2.93 7.01
C ASP A 182 3.91 4.34 6.69
N VAL A 183 4.84 5.23 6.28
CA VAL A 183 4.50 6.61 5.90
C VAL A 183 3.51 6.62 4.74
N ALA A 184 3.75 5.86 3.69
CA ALA A 184 2.87 5.79 2.52
C ALA A 184 1.44 5.37 2.91
N ARG A 185 1.30 4.30 3.69
CA ARG A 185 0.00 3.78 4.14
C ARG A 185 -0.72 4.75 5.09
N ILE A 186 0.01 5.52 5.90
CA ILE A 186 -0.57 6.59 6.74
C ILE A 186 -1.08 7.73 5.86
N ILE A 187 -0.31 8.20 4.88
CA ILE A 187 -0.71 9.30 3.98
C ILE A 187 -1.95 8.89 3.15
N MET A 188 -1.96 7.68 2.60
CA MET A 188 -3.11 7.15 1.86
C MET A 188 -4.36 7.05 2.74
N TYR A 189 -4.22 6.59 4.01
CA TYR A 189 -5.31 6.59 4.97
C TYR A 189 -5.85 8.00 5.24
N MET A 190 -4.97 8.96 5.52
CA MET A 190 -5.38 10.34 5.79
C MET A 190 -6.13 10.95 4.61
N TYR A 191 -5.74 10.62 3.38
CA TYR A 191 -6.45 11.06 2.19
C TYR A 191 -7.83 10.39 2.04
N LEU A 192 -7.97 9.10 2.34
CA LEU A 192 -9.29 8.45 2.33
C LEU A 192 -10.22 9.03 3.40
N ARG A 193 -9.70 9.20 4.63
CA ARG A 193 -10.52 9.63 5.78
C ARG A 193 -10.86 11.12 5.73
N TYR A 194 -9.97 11.95 5.19
CA TYR A 194 -10.07 13.41 5.17
C TYR A 194 -9.74 13.97 3.77
N PRO A 195 -10.48 13.58 2.72
CA PRO A 195 -10.08 13.80 1.32
C PRO A 195 -9.97 15.27 0.93
N SER A 196 -10.77 16.15 1.53
CA SER A 196 -10.74 17.60 1.24
C SER A 196 -9.71 18.38 2.06
N GLN A 197 -9.05 17.73 3.03
CA GLN A 197 -8.13 18.39 3.94
C GLN A 197 -6.69 17.86 3.82
N CYS A 198 -6.53 16.55 3.61
CA CYS A 198 -5.24 15.86 3.63
C CYS A 198 -4.86 15.36 2.22
N GLU A 199 -4.72 16.29 1.27
CA GLU A 199 -4.31 15.96 -0.10
C GLU A 199 -2.83 15.51 -0.15
N PRO A 200 -2.52 14.32 -0.70
CA PRO A 200 -1.16 13.77 -0.72
C PRO A 200 -0.15 14.63 -1.50
N LEU A 201 -0.61 15.40 -2.48
CA LEU A 201 0.22 16.34 -3.25
C LEU A 201 0.83 17.45 -2.39
N ASN A 202 0.24 17.73 -1.22
CA ASN A 202 0.76 18.73 -0.28
C ASN A 202 1.92 18.19 0.57
N ILE A 203 2.21 16.89 0.55
CA ILE A 203 3.20 16.28 1.44
C ILE A 203 4.21 15.36 0.73
N GLY A 204 3.95 14.94 -0.48
CA GLY A 204 4.86 14.12 -1.29
C GLY A 204 5.42 14.88 -2.47
N VAL A 205 6.67 14.56 -2.85
CA VAL A 205 7.38 15.15 -3.99
C VAL A 205 7.46 14.14 -5.14
N GLY A 206 7.35 14.61 -6.36
CA GLY A 206 7.55 13.81 -7.55
C GLY A 206 6.32 13.74 -8.46
N SER A 207 6.35 12.81 -9.42
CA SER A 207 5.26 12.56 -10.36
C SER A 207 4.06 11.94 -9.66
N SER A 208 2.87 12.16 -10.20
CA SER A 208 1.61 11.49 -9.84
C SER A 208 1.00 10.72 -11.03
N SER A 209 1.84 10.27 -11.95
CA SER A 209 1.43 9.72 -13.25
C SER A 209 0.78 8.33 -13.18
N TYR A 210 0.89 7.60 -12.06
CA TYR A 210 0.20 6.32 -11.89
C TYR A 210 -1.30 6.54 -11.68
N SER A 211 -1.64 7.52 -10.85
CA SER A 211 -3.04 7.87 -10.58
C SER A 211 -3.71 8.50 -11.81
N THR A 212 -4.89 8.00 -12.17
CA THR A 212 -5.67 8.55 -13.29
C THR A 212 -6.02 10.02 -13.08
N ASN A 213 -6.28 10.41 -11.83
CA ASN A 213 -6.63 11.78 -11.47
C ASN A 213 -5.40 12.63 -11.11
N GLY A 214 -4.21 12.04 -11.07
CA GLY A 214 -2.98 12.71 -10.64
C GLY A 214 -2.98 13.13 -9.17
N ASP A 215 -3.83 12.53 -8.33
CA ASP A 215 -4.10 12.91 -6.95
C ASP A 215 -3.22 12.20 -5.91
N MET A 216 -2.40 11.23 -6.35
CA MET A 216 -1.49 10.48 -5.48
C MET A 216 -0.07 10.53 -6.05
N PRO A 217 0.91 11.11 -5.33
CA PRO A 217 2.32 11.04 -5.70
C PRO A 217 2.80 9.59 -5.84
N ASN A 218 3.52 9.29 -6.94
CA ASN A 218 4.03 7.96 -7.22
C ASN A 218 4.88 7.40 -6.08
N VAL A 219 5.63 8.27 -5.40
CA VAL A 219 6.53 7.88 -4.30
C VAL A 219 5.82 7.10 -3.19
N PHE A 220 4.56 7.40 -2.89
CA PHE A 220 3.80 6.65 -1.88
C PHE A 220 3.33 5.29 -2.38
N LEU A 221 3.06 5.18 -3.67
CA LEU A 221 2.68 3.91 -4.30
C LEU A 221 3.89 2.99 -4.46
N ASP A 222 5.05 3.55 -4.83
CA ASP A 222 6.33 2.84 -4.87
C ASP A 222 6.69 2.31 -3.47
N TRP A 223 6.63 3.14 -2.45
CA TRP A 223 6.95 2.74 -1.07
C TRP A 223 6.01 1.69 -0.48
N ASN A 224 4.73 1.73 -0.83
CA ASN A 224 3.77 0.72 -0.39
C ASN A 224 4.07 -0.69 -0.93
N GLU A 225 4.72 -0.78 -2.09
CA GLU A 225 5.17 -2.05 -2.67
C GLU A 225 6.56 -2.43 -2.16
N GLU A 226 7.50 -1.48 -2.12
CA GLU A 226 8.90 -1.70 -1.75
C GLU A 226 9.10 -2.05 -0.27
N ASP A 227 8.20 -1.57 0.62
CA ASP A 227 8.24 -1.81 2.07
C ASP A 227 6.92 -2.46 2.51
N PRO A 228 6.86 -3.80 2.50
CA PRO A 228 5.65 -4.56 2.82
C PRO A 228 5.20 -4.37 4.28
N VAL A 229 3.89 -4.50 4.50
CA VAL A 229 3.29 -4.38 5.84
C VAL A 229 3.95 -5.29 6.86
N SER A 230 4.46 -4.72 7.93
CA SER A 230 5.10 -5.39 9.05
C SER A 230 4.08 -5.93 10.07
N ASP A 231 4.52 -6.84 10.95
CA ASP A 231 3.71 -7.30 12.09
C ASP A 231 3.45 -6.15 13.08
N PHE A 232 4.38 -5.22 13.21
CA PHE A 232 4.21 -4.00 13.99
C PHE A 232 3.01 -3.17 13.49
N GLU A 233 2.91 -2.90 12.20
CA GLU A 233 1.79 -2.15 11.63
C GLU A 233 0.46 -2.88 11.80
N ARG A 234 0.43 -4.22 11.64
CA ARG A 234 -0.78 -5.02 11.87
C ARG A 234 -1.26 -4.90 13.31
N ASN A 235 -0.36 -5.10 14.27
CA ASN A 235 -0.67 -4.97 15.69
C ASN A 235 -1.14 -3.56 16.04
N ARG A 236 -0.46 -2.55 15.49
CA ARG A 236 -0.82 -1.14 15.65
C ARG A 236 -2.23 -0.87 15.13
N ASN A 237 -2.57 -1.36 13.94
CA ASN A 237 -3.89 -1.21 13.34
C ASN A 237 -4.98 -1.84 14.20
N ASP A 238 -4.73 -3.01 14.80
CA ASP A 238 -5.65 -3.68 15.72
C ASP A 238 -5.85 -2.89 17.03
N VAL A 239 -4.79 -2.36 17.59
CA VAL A 239 -4.87 -1.51 18.80
C VAL A 239 -5.68 -0.25 18.50
N ILE A 240 -5.37 0.49 17.43
CA ILE A 240 -6.11 1.71 17.09
C ILE A 240 -7.59 1.41 16.81
N TYR A 241 -7.88 0.31 16.11
CA TYR A 241 -9.25 -0.15 15.90
C TYR A 241 -10.01 -0.31 17.23
N SER A 242 -9.37 -0.87 18.26
CA SER A 242 -10.01 -1.05 19.56
C SER A 242 -10.34 0.28 20.27
N TYR A 243 -9.62 1.36 19.94
CA TYR A 243 -9.84 2.69 20.51
C TYR A 243 -10.73 3.60 19.64
N GLN A 244 -10.50 3.64 18.33
CA GLN A 244 -11.20 4.56 17.42
C GLN A 244 -12.38 3.93 16.68
N GLY A 245 -12.39 2.59 16.53
CA GLY A 245 -13.43 1.85 15.79
C GLY A 245 -13.18 1.73 14.30
N ASN A 246 -12.16 2.38 13.76
CA ASN A 246 -11.79 2.30 12.35
C ASN A 246 -10.39 1.71 12.15
N ARG A 247 -10.12 1.22 10.94
CA ARG A 247 -8.87 0.55 10.54
C ARG A 247 -8.22 1.28 9.37
N ASN A 248 -6.91 1.18 9.24
CA ASN A 248 -6.24 1.57 8.00
C ASN A 248 -6.33 0.42 6.97
N PRO A 249 -7.10 0.58 5.88
CA PRO A 249 -7.29 -0.49 4.91
C PRO A 249 -6.02 -0.86 4.14
N PHE A 250 -5.07 0.04 4.00
CA PHE A 250 -3.80 -0.22 3.31
C PHE A 250 -2.80 -1.02 4.15
N ILE A 251 -3.02 -1.12 5.47
CA ILE A 251 -2.32 -2.07 6.34
C ILE A 251 -2.98 -3.45 6.25
N ASP A 252 -4.30 -3.50 6.25
CA ASP A 252 -5.04 -4.78 6.16
C ASP A 252 -4.87 -5.44 4.79
N ASN A 253 -4.86 -4.63 3.71
CA ASN A 253 -4.53 -5.09 2.36
C ASN A 253 -3.87 -3.98 1.52
N PRO A 254 -2.55 -3.94 1.41
CA PRO A 254 -1.83 -2.90 0.65
C PRO A 254 -2.19 -2.88 -0.85
N TYR A 255 -2.71 -3.99 -1.40
CA TYR A 255 -3.16 -4.08 -2.78
C TYR A 255 -4.31 -3.11 -3.12
N LEU A 256 -5.07 -2.65 -2.13
CA LEU A 256 -6.14 -1.66 -2.33
C LEU A 256 -5.62 -0.33 -2.89
N ALA A 257 -4.37 0.04 -2.57
CA ALA A 257 -3.74 1.22 -3.16
C ALA A 257 -3.61 1.10 -4.69
N PHE A 258 -3.16 -0.06 -5.18
CA PHE A 258 -3.11 -0.35 -6.61
C PHE A 258 -4.51 -0.31 -7.24
N LYS A 259 -5.52 -0.89 -6.60
CA LYS A 259 -6.90 -0.86 -7.12
C LYS A 259 -7.46 0.55 -7.25
N ILE A 260 -7.04 1.49 -6.40
CA ILE A 260 -7.50 2.88 -6.42
C ILE A 260 -6.67 3.73 -7.38
N TRP A 261 -5.34 3.68 -7.29
CA TRP A 261 -4.45 4.63 -7.98
C TRP A 261 -3.55 4.02 -9.05
N ASN A 262 -3.59 2.71 -9.26
CA ASN A 262 -2.63 1.97 -10.08
C ASN A 262 -1.20 2.02 -9.50
N GLY A 263 -0.18 1.83 -10.34
CA GLY A 263 1.22 1.84 -9.94
C GLY A 263 1.79 0.44 -9.69
N PRO A 264 2.85 0.32 -8.90
CA PRO A 264 3.40 -0.98 -8.48
C PRO A 264 2.39 -1.80 -7.71
N VAL A 265 2.57 -3.13 -7.72
CA VAL A 265 1.58 -4.06 -7.22
C VAL A 265 2.07 -4.70 -5.94
N PRO A 266 1.58 -4.26 -4.78
CA PRO A 266 1.92 -4.85 -3.51
C PRO A 266 1.18 -6.17 -3.26
N LEU A 267 1.50 -6.83 -2.14
CA LEU A 267 0.86 -8.07 -1.73
C LEU A 267 -0.66 -7.91 -1.59
N ASP A 268 -1.43 -8.80 -2.25
CA ASP A 268 -2.85 -8.94 -2.01
C ASP A 268 -3.12 -9.92 -0.87
N SER A 269 -3.36 -9.38 0.32
CA SER A 269 -3.57 -10.19 1.53
C SER A 269 -4.91 -10.94 1.54
N TRP A 270 -5.88 -10.56 0.69
CA TRP A 270 -7.23 -11.12 0.70
C TRP A 270 -7.60 -11.88 -0.58
N GLY A 271 -6.74 -11.86 -1.60
CA GLY A 271 -7.06 -12.46 -2.88
C GLY A 271 -8.18 -11.72 -3.63
N VAL A 272 -8.29 -10.40 -3.46
CA VAL A 272 -9.24 -9.54 -4.20
C VAL A 272 -8.78 -9.21 -5.61
N LEU A 273 -7.63 -9.75 -6.03
CA LEU A 273 -7.20 -9.74 -7.42
C LEU A 273 -8.30 -10.38 -8.27
N SER A 274 -8.96 -9.56 -9.08
CA SER A 274 -9.79 -10.14 -10.13
C SER A 274 -8.88 -10.86 -11.13
N SER A 275 -9.40 -11.89 -11.78
CA SER A 275 -8.67 -12.55 -12.87
C SER A 275 -8.32 -11.58 -14.01
N SER A 276 -9.02 -10.43 -14.13
CA SER A 276 -8.68 -9.31 -15.02
C SER A 276 -7.43 -8.56 -14.58
N ASP A 277 -7.24 -8.36 -13.28
CA ASP A 277 -6.07 -7.66 -12.72
C ASP A 277 -4.79 -8.49 -12.94
N LEU A 278 -4.85 -9.82 -12.76
CA LEU A 278 -3.75 -10.73 -13.05
C LEU A 278 -3.30 -10.69 -14.51
N LEU A 279 -4.24 -10.66 -15.46
CA LEU A 279 -3.91 -10.54 -16.89
C LEU A 279 -3.28 -9.19 -17.23
N THR A 280 -3.75 -8.13 -16.56
CA THR A 280 -3.25 -6.78 -16.79
C THR A 280 -1.77 -6.65 -16.38
N GLN A 281 -1.36 -7.36 -15.33
CA GLN A 281 0.01 -7.32 -14.82
C GLN A 281 0.97 -8.25 -15.54
N THR A 282 0.50 -9.44 -15.90
CA THR A 282 1.40 -10.48 -16.40
C THR A 282 1.63 -10.40 -17.91
N VAL A 283 0.67 -9.87 -18.68
CA VAL A 283 0.79 -9.84 -20.15
C VAL A 283 1.33 -8.51 -20.63
N SER A 284 2.46 -8.58 -21.31
CA SER A 284 3.07 -7.44 -22.04
C SER A 284 3.39 -7.81 -23.48
N VAL A 285 3.34 -6.82 -24.36
CA VAL A 285 3.70 -6.95 -25.77
C VAL A 285 4.79 -5.92 -26.10
N PHE A 286 5.87 -6.36 -26.72
CA PHE A 286 6.98 -5.50 -27.11
C PHE A 286 7.71 -6.02 -28.37
N PRO A 287 8.38 -5.15 -29.12
CA PRO A 287 8.28 -3.69 -29.05
C PRO A 287 6.89 -3.21 -29.54
N THR A 288 6.45 -2.02 -29.15
CA THR A 288 5.18 -1.45 -29.64
C THR A 288 5.29 -0.74 -31.00
N ILE A 289 6.51 -0.61 -31.52
CA ILE A 289 6.82 -0.08 -32.85
C ILE A 289 7.81 -1.05 -33.51
N THR A 290 7.43 -1.66 -34.64
CA THR A 290 8.25 -2.67 -35.33
C THR A 290 7.80 -2.81 -36.77
N ASN A 291 8.70 -3.37 -37.61
CA ASN A 291 8.39 -3.81 -38.98
C ASN A 291 8.65 -5.31 -39.18
N ASP A 292 8.94 -6.04 -38.09
CA ASP A 292 9.43 -7.42 -38.14
C ASP A 292 8.66 -8.32 -37.17
N TYR A 293 8.95 -8.23 -35.86
CA TYR A 293 8.37 -9.12 -34.84
C TYR A 293 7.85 -8.39 -33.61
N LEU A 294 6.83 -8.99 -32.99
CA LEU A 294 6.36 -8.68 -31.63
C LEU A 294 6.58 -9.88 -30.72
N TYR A 295 6.78 -9.63 -29.43
CA TYR A 295 6.91 -10.65 -28.43
C TYR A 295 5.84 -10.46 -27.35
N ILE A 296 5.25 -11.57 -26.88
CA ILE A 296 4.31 -11.61 -25.77
C ILE A 296 5.03 -12.20 -24.57
N LYS A 297 5.03 -11.50 -23.43
CA LYS A 297 5.49 -12.02 -22.14
C LYS A 297 4.33 -12.21 -21.18
N GLY A 298 4.51 -13.10 -20.18
CA GLY A 298 3.62 -13.23 -19.03
C GLY A 298 2.46 -14.19 -19.21
N THR A 299 2.40 -14.96 -20.32
CA THR A 299 1.36 -16.00 -20.51
C THR A 299 1.98 -17.26 -21.10
N ASN A 300 1.34 -18.42 -20.78
CA ASN A 300 1.68 -19.67 -21.44
C ASN A 300 1.09 -19.68 -22.87
N PRO A 301 1.91 -19.93 -23.91
CA PRO A 301 1.45 -19.97 -25.30
C PRO A 301 0.26 -20.90 -25.57
N SER A 302 0.19 -22.05 -24.87
CA SER A 302 -0.90 -23.02 -25.03
C SER A 302 -2.22 -22.62 -24.36
N GLN A 303 -2.24 -21.59 -23.53
CA GLN A 303 -3.41 -21.16 -22.77
C GLN A 303 -4.00 -19.83 -23.25
N ARG A 304 -3.43 -19.24 -24.33
CA ARG A 304 -3.87 -17.96 -24.88
C ARG A 304 -4.37 -18.07 -26.29
N SER A 305 -5.27 -17.16 -26.67
CA SER A 305 -5.57 -16.85 -28.08
C SER A 305 -5.20 -15.41 -28.39
N VAL A 306 -4.70 -15.17 -29.59
CA VAL A 306 -4.27 -13.85 -30.05
C VAL A 306 -5.07 -13.50 -31.30
N LYS A 307 -5.56 -12.26 -31.40
CA LYS A 307 -6.16 -11.69 -32.62
C LYS A 307 -5.57 -10.32 -32.88
N ILE A 308 -5.29 -10.03 -34.16
CA ILE A 308 -4.82 -8.71 -34.58
C ILE A 308 -5.91 -8.08 -35.44
N PHE A 309 -6.19 -6.81 -35.19
CA PHE A 309 -7.17 -6.01 -35.90
C PHE A 309 -6.48 -4.82 -36.57
N ASN A 310 -6.88 -4.50 -37.79
CA ASN A 310 -6.53 -3.24 -38.43
C ASN A 310 -7.43 -2.09 -37.93
N GLN A 311 -7.17 -0.86 -38.44
CA GLN A 311 -7.95 0.33 -38.07
C GLN A 311 -9.44 0.26 -38.43
N LEU A 312 -9.82 -0.63 -39.38
CA LEU A 312 -11.20 -0.86 -39.79
C LEU A 312 -11.89 -1.97 -38.95
N GLY A 313 -11.19 -2.53 -37.94
CA GLY A 313 -11.71 -3.62 -37.09
C GLY A 313 -11.69 -5.00 -37.76
N GLN A 314 -11.05 -5.16 -38.90
CA GLN A 314 -10.92 -6.44 -39.58
C GLN A 314 -9.85 -7.29 -38.90
N VAL A 315 -10.14 -8.56 -38.66
CA VAL A 315 -9.19 -9.55 -38.11
C VAL A 315 -8.21 -9.92 -39.23
N LEU A 316 -6.92 -9.90 -38.87
CA LEU A 316 -5.84 -10.25 -39.78
C LEU A 316 -5.30 -11.64 -39.44
N GLU A 317 -4.83 -12.35 -40.47
CA GLU A 317 -4.04 -13.57 -40.30
C GLU A 317 -2.58 -13.21 -40.05
N PHE A 318 -1.92 -13.98 -39.16
CA PHE A 318 -0.52 -13.81 -38.80
C PHE A 318 0.06 -15.13 -38.31
N GLU A 319 1.37 -15.26 -38.34
CA GLU A 319 2.07 -16.42 -37.81
C GLU A 319 2.44 -16.20 -36.34
N LEU A 320 2.03 -17.13 -35.49
CA LEU A 320 2.34 -17.17 -34.06
C LEU A 320 3.23 -18.37 -33.77
N ASN A 321 4.49 -18.12 -33.38
CA ASN A 321 5.46 -19.16 -33.04
C ASN A 321 5.90 -19.01 -31.59
N GLY A 322 5.27 -19.74 -30.66
CA GLY A 322 5.45 -19.56 -29.23
C GLY A 322 5.07 -18.15 -28.79
N ASP A 323 6.02 -17.38 -28.27
CA ASP A 323 5.80 -15.99 -27.82
C ASP A 323 6.06 -14.95 -28.91
N LYS A 324 6.49 -15.36 -30.09
CA LYS A 324 6.89 -14.48 -31.19
C LYS A 324 5.78 -14.40 -32.23
N ILE A 325 5.45 -13.20 -32.67
CA ILE A 325 4.49 -12.90 -33.73
C ILE A 325 5.22 -12.23 -34.87
N ASP A 326 5.08 -12.79 -36.08
CA ASP A 326 5.58 -12.18 -37.30
C ASP A 326 4.57 -11.14 -37.82
N VAL A 327 4.99 -9.88 -37.95
CA VAL A 327 4.19 -8.78 -38.48
C VAL A 327 4.83 -8.17 -39.74
N SER A 328 5.87 -8.77 -40.26
CA SER A 328 6.61 -8.27 -41.44
C SER A 328 5.75 -8.21 -42.72
N GLY A 329 4.72 -9.06 -42.77
CA GLY A 329 3.75 -9.08 -43.87
C GLY A 329 2.61 -8.06 -43.76
N LEU A 330 2.52 -7.31 -42.66
CA LEU A 330 1.45 -6.34 -42.44
C LEU A 330 1.78 -5.00 -43.09
N PRO A 331 0.81 -4.33 -43.75
CA PRO A 331 0.98 -2.96 -44.21
C PRO A 331 1.37 -1.98 -43.10
N LYS A 332 2.07 -0.90 -43.47
CA LYS A 332 2.37 0.18 -42.50
C LYS A 332 1.09 0.76 -41.94
N GLY A 333 1.01 0.84 -40.59
CA GLY A 333 -0.19 1.34 -39.90
C GLY A 333 -0.29 0.98 -38.43
N LEU A 334 -1.31 1.53 -37.81
CA LEU A 334 -1.65 1.22 -36.40
C LEU A 334 -2.54 -0.03 -36.34
N TYR A 335 -2.22 -0.92 -35.43
CA TYR A 335 -2.93 -2.18 -35.18
C TYR A 335 -3.30 -2.33 -33.72
N ILE A 336 -4.35 -3.12 -33.48
CA ILE A 336 -4.79 -3.52 -32.14
C ILE A 336 -4.64 -5.05 -32.03
N MET A 337 -3.91 -5.50 -31.03
CA MET A 337 -3.79 -6.91 -30.68
C MET A 337 -4.67 -7.20 -29.48
N ASN A 338 -5.52 -8.20 -29.58
CA ASN A 338 -6.30 -8.75 -28.48
C ASN A 338 -5.70 -10.09 -28.05
N ILE A 339 -5.20 -10.16 -26.82
CA ILE A 339 -4.73 -11.38 -26.20
C ILE A 339 -5.77 -11.85 -25.20
N LYS A 340 -6.31 -13.05 -25.43
CA LYS A 340 -7.30 -13.68 -24.54
C LYS A 340 -6.66 -14.88 -23.85
N VAL A 341 -6.79 -14.94 -22.52
CA VAL A 341 -6.39 -16.08 -21.68
C VAL A 341 -7.61 -16.48 -20.87
N SER A 342 -8.05 -17.73 -20.99
CA SER A 342 -9.31 -18.21 -20.40
C SER A 342 -10.52 -17.35 -20.83
N SER A 343 -11.21 -16.73 -19.88
CA SER A 343 -12.36 -15.84 -20.16
C SER A 343 -12.00 -14.37 -20.37
N GLN A 344 -10.72 -13.99 -20.23
CA GLN A 344 -10.30 -12.60 -20.18
C GLN A 344 -9.52 -12.18 -21.40
N SER A 345 -9.59 -10.88 -21.74
CA SER A 345 -8.85 -10.31 -22.87
C SER A 345 -8.23 -8.97 -22.54
N LYS A 346 -7.03 -8.72 -23.09
CA LYS A 346 -6.30 -7.47 -23.01
C LYS A 346 -5.95 -6.97 -24.40
N LEU A 347 -6.10 -5.65 -24.60
CA LEU A 347 -5.83 -4.98 -25.85
C LEU A 347 -4.48 -4.26 -25.80
N PHE A 348 -3.68 -4.42 -26.84
CA PHE A 348 -2.41 -3.75 -27.05
C PHE A 348 -2.43 -3.01 -28.38
N LYS A 349 -1.85 -1.82 -28.42
CA LYS A 349 -1.64 -1.06 -29.66
C LYS A 349 -0.20 -1.22 -30.10
N PHE A 350 0.02 -1.41 -31.39
CA PHE A 350 1.36 -1.41 -31.98
C PHE A 350 1.35 -0.76 -33.36
N LEU A 351 2.49 -0.24 -33.78
CA LEU A 351 2.70 0.44 -35.06
C LEU A 351 3.66 -0.39 -35.93
N VAL A 352 3.26 -0.69 -37.17
CA VAL A 352 4.13 -1.20 -38.23
C VAL A 352 4.59 -0.03 -39.09
N TYR A 353 5.92 0.15 -39.29
CA TYR A 353 6.51 1.30 -39.96
C TYR A 353 7.32 0.95 -41.22
#